data_f1556c424d9431488e03bae8f26680a5
#
_entry.id   f1556c424d9431488e03bae8f26680a5
#
_cell.length_a   1.000
_cell.length_b   1.000
_cell.length_c   1.000
_cell.angle_alpha   90.00
_cell.angle_beta   90.00
_cell.angle_gamma   90.00
#
_symmetry.space_group_name_H-M   'P 1'
#
loop_
_entity.id
_entity.type
_entity.pdbx_description
1 polymer ?
#
loop_
_entity_poly.entity_id
_entity_poly.type
_entity_poly.pdbx_seq_one_letter_code
_entity_poly.pdbx_strand_id
1 'polypeptide(L)'
;MEETVFKDEDKDILTFAIRFASGFRVTALSSRPSNLRGKQGVVVIDEAAFHDDLPGLIKAAMALLMWGGKVRIISTHDGDTNAFNELVLECRAKKLPYSLHRIEFMVAVEQGLYRRICLATGRTWTPEAQAEWVASMYAFYGDHANEELDVIPGSGSGTYLPRVLIESCQAADIPVVRLVLNDSFTLMEKHLREAETDDWCEERLLPLLKLLPLNLDHFFGEDFARSGDLTVVWPLIQTKALRLATPFVLELRNVPFEQQKQILFYLVDRLPRFRAGAMDARGNGQYLAEVAMQRYGQSRIAQVMLSTEWYRENMPQFKAAFEDKTLSIPKDADILADLREVKLDKGVAKVPDSSRTRGSDGRDRHGDSAIALALSTHAALRMEPTGVCTGFESLARRGNKSSNADDYQSSSRSMM
;
A
#
# COMPACT_ATOMS: atom_id res chain seq x y z
N MET A 1 12.68 20.45 -20.94
CA MET A 1 11.84 19.24 -20.80
C MET A 1 10.47 19.67 -21.31
N GLU A 2 9.96 19.04 -22.35
CA GLU A 2 8.61 19.36 -22.87
C GLU A 2 7.64 18.32 -22.31
N GLU A 3 6.57 18.77 -21.69
CA GLU A 3 5.43 17.93 -21.33
C GLU A 3 4.47 17.90 -22.51
N THR A 4 4.09 16.73 -22.96
CA THR A 4 3.10 16.57 -24.01
C THR A 4 2.00 15.65 -23.51
N VAL A 5 0.76 16.15 -23.52
CA VAL A 5 -0.42 15.35 -23.19
C VAL A 5 -0.93 14.70 -24.47
N PHE A 6 -0.99 13.36 -24.49
CA PHE A 6 -1.69 12.62 -25.55
C PHE A 6 -3.06 12.20 -25.04
N LYS A 7 -4.10 12.47 -25.82
CA LYS A 7 -5.45 11.96 -25.57
C LYS A 7 -5.59 10.60 -26.25
N ASP A 8 -5.88 9.58 -25.48
CA ASP A 8 -6.27 8.25 -25.95
C ASP A 8 -7.60 7.90 -25.28
N GLU A 9 -8.68 7.85 -26.09
CA GLU A 9 -10.05 7.41 -25.71
C GLU A 9 -10.44 7.69 -24.23
N ASP A 10 -10.55 8.98 -23.84
CA ASP A 10 -10.96 9.47 -22.51
C ASP A 10 -9.91 9.54 -21.39
N LYS A 11 -8.63 9.33 -21.64
CA LYS A 11 -7.58 9.56 -20.62
C LYS A 11 -6.43 10.39 -21.15
N ASP A 12 -6.08 11.44 -20.41
CA ASP A 12 -4.88 12.23 -20.67
C ASP A 12 -3.63 11.42 -20.25
N ILE A 13 -2.79 11.04 -21.22
CA ILE A 13 -1.52 10.35 -20.97
C ILE A 13 -0.41 11.39 -20.99
N LEU A 14 0.17 11.62 -19.82
CA LEU A 14 1.33 12.50 -19.67
C LEU A 14 2.57 11.78 -20.23
N THR A 15 3.22 12.37 -21.24
CA THR A 15 4.51 11.90 -21.75
C THR A 15 5.57 12.97 -21.56
N PHE A 16 6.74 12.56 -21.09
CA PHE A 16 7.89 13.45 -20.96
C PHE A 16 8.86 13.23 -22.10
N ALA A 17 9.26 14.29 -22.78
CA ALA A 17 10.21 14.20 -23.87
C ALA A 17 11.38 15.16 -23.70
N ILE A 18 12.60 14.67 -23.97
CA ILE A 18 13.81 15.48 -24.09
C ILE A 18 14.21 15.50 -25.56
N ARG A 19 14.26 16.67 -26.15
CA ARG A 19 14.72 16.87 -27.52
C ARG A 19 16.15 17.41 -27.50
N PHE A 20 16.99 16.82 -28.33
CA PHE A 20 18.39 17.24 -28.51
C PHE A 20 18.53 18.12 -29.74
N ALA A 21 19.57 18.97 -29.73
CA ALA A 21 19.90 19.81 -30.89
C ALA A 21 20.21 18.99 -32.17
N SER A 22 20.60 17.72 -32.01
CA SER A 22 20.79 16.76 -33.09
C SER A 22 19.50 16.29 -33.79
N GLY A 23 18.32 16.72 -33.31
CA GLY A 23 17.03 16.25 -33.80
C GLY A 23 16.52 14.95 -33.17
N PHE A 24 17.37 14.24 -32.41
CA PHE A 24 16.94 13.05 -31.68
C PHE A 24 16.12 13.42 -30.43
N ARG A 25 15.33 12.47 -29.95
CA ARG A 25 14.57 12.63 -28.72
C ARG A 25 14.57 11.37 -27.87
N VAL A 26 14.50 11.55 -26.56
CA VAL A 26 14.15 10.50 -25.58
C VAL A 26 12.75 10.79 -25.07
N THR A 27 11.89 9.78 -25.07
CA THR A 27 10.50 9.91 -24.61
C THR A 27 10.24 8.87 -23.53
N ALA A 28 9.82 9.32 -22.35
CA ALA A 28 9.32 8.44 -21.30
C ALA A 28 7.83 8.16 -21.57
N LEU A 29 7.46 6.90 -21.53
CA LEU A 29 6.11 6.40 -21.81
C LEU A 29 5.63 5.59 -20.59
N SER A 30 4.33 5.60 -20.34
CA SER A 30 3.74 4.65 -19.39
C SER A 30 3.76 3.23 -19.97
N SER A 31 3.74 2.22 -19.07
CA SER A 31 3.92 0.78 -19.37
C SER A 31 2.77 0.11 -20.15
N ARG A 32 2.09 0.87 -21.00
CA ARG A 32 0.99 0.32 -21.81
C ARG A 32 1.48 -0.08 -23.21
N PRO A 33 1.20 -1.32 -23.68
CA PRO A 33 1.59 -1.77 -25.00
C PRO A 33 1.13 -0.85 -26.15
N SER A 34 -0.04 -0.20 -26.00
CA SER A 34 -0.58 0.76 -26.96
C SER A 34 0.34 1.96 -27.19
N ASN A 35 1.08 2.40 -26.16
CA ASN A 35 1.95 3.56 -26.24
C ASN A 35 3.22 3.34 -27.08
N LEU A 36 3.60 2.10 -27.30
CA LEU A 36 4.74 1.72 -28.14
C LEU A 36 4.37 1.61 -29.63
N ARG A 37 3.10 1.42 -29.97
CA ARG A 37 2.66 1.24 -31.34
C ARG A 37 2.95 2.47 -32.18
N GLY A 38 3.45 2.26 -33.40
CA GLY A 38 3.75 3.34 -34.36
C GLY A 38 5.01 4.16 -34.04
N LYS A 39 5.75 3.83 -32.99
CA LYS A 39 7.04 4.48 -32.69
C LYS A 39 8.19 3.75 -33.37
N GLN A 40 9.34 4.41 -33.48
CA GLN A 40 10.57 3.88 -34.08
C GLN A 40 11.75 4.24 -33.19
N GLY A 41 12.83 3.43 -33.26
CA GLY A 41 14.08 3.69 -32.57
C GLY A 41 14.45 2.61 -31.57
N VAL A 42 15.10 3.00 -30.47
CA VAL A 42 15.51 2.11 -29.39
C VAL A 42 14.46 2.16 -28.28
N VAL A 43 13.94 1.00 -27.89
CA VAL A 43 13.06 0.84 -26.73
C VAL A 43 13.88 0.33 -25.57
N VAL A 44 13.74 0.97 -24.42
CA VAL A 44 14.26 0.48 -23.14
C VAL A 44 13.05 0.20 -22.26
N ILE A 45 12.90 -1.06 -21.84
CA ILE A 45 11.92 -1.48 -20.81
C ILE A 45 12.73 -1.59 -19.53
N ASP A 46 12.57 -0.59 -18.69
CA ASP A 46 13.26 -0.51 -17.40
C ASP A 46 12.37 -1.13 -16.31
N GLU A 47 12.97 -1.75 -15.31
CA GLU A 47 12.28 -2.48 -14.24
C GLU A 47 11.26 -3.52 -14.77
N ALA A 48 11.70 -4.31 -15.76
CA ALA A 48 10.83 -5.18 -16.54
C ALA A 48 10.05 -6.21 -15.71
N ALA A 49 10.62 -6.70 -14.60
CA ALA A 49 9.96 -7.65 -13.70
C ALA A 49 8.71 -7.07 -13.02
N PHE A 50 8.60 -5.74 -12.94
CA PHE A 50 7.55 -5.04 -12.20
C PHE A 50 6.42 -4.48 -13.09
N HIS A 51 6.41 -4.84 -14.38
CA HIS A 51 5.31 -4.47 -15.28
C HIS A 51 4.20 -5.52 -15.26
N ASP A 52 2.95 -5.08 -15.12
CA ASP A 52 1.77 -5.94 -15.07
C ASP A 52 1.59 -6.81 -16.34
N ASP A 53 1.91 -6.25 -17.52
CA ASP A 53 1.81 -6.93 -18.83
C ASP A 53 3.15 -6.87 -19.57
N LEU A 54 4.20 -7.44 -18.98
CA LEU A 54 5.51 -7.55 -19.64
C LEU A 54 5.45 -8.29 -20.99
N PRO A 55 4.74 -9.42 -21.12
CA PRO A 55 4.62 -10.10 -22.43
C PRO A 55 3.99 -9.20 -23.51
N GLY A 56 2.95 -8.44 -23.18
CA GLY A 56 2.32 -7.48 -24.10
C GLY A 56 3.24 -6.34 -24.49
N LEU A 57 4.02 -5.79 -23.54
CA LEU A 57 5.04 -4.77 -23.79
C LEU A 57 6.13 -5.28 -24.72
N ILE A 58 6.66 -6.49 -24.48
CA ILE A 58 7.67 -7.11 -25.34
C ILE A 58 7.11 -7.31 -26.74
N LYS A 59 5.90 -7.87 -26.86
CA LYS A 59 5.24 -8.05 -28.17
C LYS A 59 5.09 -6.74 -28.93
N ALA A 60 4.71 -5.67 -28.26
CA ALA A 60 4.61 -4.33 -28.88
C ALA A 60 5.98 -3.78 -29.28
N ALA A 61 7.01 -3.98 -28.44
CA ALA A 61 8.38 -3.56 -28.72
C ALA A 61 9.03 -4.35 -29.89
N MET A 62 8.71 -5.63 -30.01
CA MET A 62 9.22 -6.48 -31.11
C MET A 62 8.81 -5.96 -32.47
N ALA A 63 7.65 -5.32 -32.62
CA ALA A 63 7.23 -4.74 -33.89
C ALA A 63 8.20 -3.62 -34.37
N LEU A 64 8.94 -2.96 -33.45
CA LEU A 64 9.91 -1.92 -33.81
C LEU A 64 11.19 -2.50 -34.42
N LEU A 65 11.51 -3.77 -34.10
CA LEU A 65 12.71 -4.45 -34.65
C LEU A 65 12.64 -4.57 -36.19
N MET A 66 11.44 -4.67 -36.76
CA MET A 66 11.24 -4.76 -38.22
C MET A 66 11.77 -3.52 -38.95
N TRP A 67 11.89 -2.41 -38.25
CA TRP A 67 12.38 -1.13 -38.79
C TRP A 67 13.84 -0.83 -38.36
N GLY A 68 14.59 -1.84 -37.92
CA GLY A 68 15.96 -1.68 -37.47
C GLY A 68 16.10 -1.11 -36.07
N GLY A 69 15.01 -1.07 -35.30
CA GLY A 69 14.99 -0.69 -33.89
C GLY A 69 15.75 -1.69 -33.00
N LYS A 70 16.01 -1.32 -31.76
CA LYS A 70 16.61 -2.19 -30.75
C LYS A 70 15.74 -2.22 -29.51
N VAL A 71 15.63 -3.37 -28.86
CA VAL A 71 14.95 -3.53 -27.58
C VAL A 71 15.96 -3.89 -26.51
N ARG A 72 15.95 -3.15 -25.42
CA ARG A 72 16.73 -3.41 -24.20
C ARG A 72 15.76 -3.62 -23.07
N ILE A 73 15.93 -4.71 -22.32
CA ILE A 73 15.11 -5.08 -21.19
C ILE A 73 16.03 -5.13 -19.99
N ILE A 74 15.74 -4.35 -18.97
CA ILE A 74 16.57 -4.18 -17.78
C ILE A 74 15.69 -4.40 -16.55
N SER A 75 16.15 -5.23 -15.61
CA SER A 75 15.47 -5.42 -14.31
C SER A 75 16.34 -6.16 -13.33
N THR A 76 16.06 -6.05 -12.04
CA THR A 76 16.27 -7.08 -11.04
C THR A 76 15.20 -8.15 -11.17
N HIS A 77 15.35 -9.26 -10.46
CA HIS A 77 14.30 -10.29 -10.40
C HIS A 77 13.16 -9.88 -9.44
N ASP A 78 11.98 -10.44 -9.63
CA ASP A 78 10.82 -10.37 -8.74
C ASP A 78 10.17 -11.76 -8.68
N GLY A 79 10.86 -12.69 -8.03
CA GLY A 79 10.49 -14.10 -7.93
C GLY A 79 10.84 -14.96 -9.15
N ASP A 80 10.87 -16.27 -8.93
CA ASP A 80 11.21 -17.26 -9.93
C ASP A 80 10.06 -17.56 -10.92
N THR A 81 8.82 -17.24 -10.56
CA THR A 81 7.61 -17.42 -11.39
C THR A 81 7.25 -16.17 -12.19
N ASN A 82 8.03 -15.07 -12.08
CA ASN A 82 7.78 -13.84 -12.79
C ASN A 82 8.08 -13.97 -14.29
N ALA A 83 7.29 -13.27 -15.14
CA ALA A 83 7.46 -13.30 -16.60
C ALA A 83 8.87 -12.85 -17.05
N PHE A 84 9.54 -11.96 -16.30
CA PHE A 84 10.91 -11.57 -16.57
C PHE A 84 11.88 -12.74 -16.33
N ASN A 85 11.70 -13.51 -15.25
CA ASN A 85 12.52 -14.69 -15.00
C ASN A 85 12.30 -15.77 -16.07
N GLU A 86 11.07 -15.99 -16.53
CA GLU A 86 10.78 -16.88 -17.65
C GLU A 86 11.54 -16.44 -18.91
N LEU A 87 11.53 -15.14 -19.22
CA LEU A 87 12.28 -14.57 -20.33
C LEU A 87 13.79 -14.83 -20.18
N VAL A 88 14.36 -14.64 -19.00
CA VAL A 88 15.77 -14.91 -18.69
C VAL A 88 16.10 -16.40 -18.90
N LEU A 89 15.23 -17.30 -18.43
CA LEU A 89 15.41 -18.76 -18.62
C LEU A 89 15.36 -19.15 -20.09
N GLU A 90 14.44 -18.58 -20.86
CA GLU A 90 14.35 -18.81 -22.32
C GLU A 90 15.59 -18.28 -23.06
N CYS A 91 16.13 -17.12 -22.66
CA CYS A 91 17.38 -16.59 -23.19
C CYS A 91 18.57 -17.51 -22.87
N ARG A 92 18.67 -18.01 -21.63
CA ARG A 92 19.71 -18.99 -21.22
C ARG A 92 19.59 -20.29 -22.01
N ALA A 93 18.39 -20.74 -22.29
CA ALA A 93 18.10 -21.92 -23.10
C ALA A 93 18.31 -21.67 -24.62
N LYS A 94 18.73 -20.46 -25.03
CA LYS A 94 18.94 -20.06 -26.44
C LYS A 94 17.68 -20.20 -27.31
N LYS A 95 16.49 -20.11 -26.70
CA LYS A 95 15.22 -20.12 -27.42
C LYS A 95 14.90 -18.75 -28.02
N LEU A 96 15.49 -17.69 -27.47
CA LEU A 96 15.30 -16.33 -27.91
C LEU A 96 16.61 -15.72 -28.40
N PRO A 97 16.59 -14.85 -29.43
CA PRO A 97 17.78 -14.23 -30.02
C PRO A 97 18.27 -13.00 -29.24
N TYR A 98 18.19 -13.03 -27.91
CA TYR A 98 18.70 -11.94 -27.06
C TYR A 98 20.10 -12.27 -26.53
N SER A 99 20.93 -11.22 -26.39
CA SER A 99 22.13 -11.30 -25.55
C SER A 99 21.72 -11.06 -24.09
N LEU A 100 22.09 -11.98 -23.20
CA LEU A 100 21.83 -11.86 -21.78
C LEU A 100 23.09 -11.38 -21.06
N HIS A 101 22.94 -10.27 -20.32
CA HIS A 101 23.99 -9.69 -19.47
C HIS A 101 23.53 -9.75 -18.03
N ARG A 102 24.32 -10.34 -17.14
CA ARG A 102 24.08 -10.38 -15.70
C ARG A 102 25.18 -9.55 -15.04
N ILE A 103 24.76 -8.60 -14.20
CA ILE A 103 25.66 -7.72 -13.46
C ILE A 103 25.28 -7.81 -11.98
N GLU A 104 26.08 -8.54 -11.23
CA GLU A 104 25.93 -8.65 -9.78
C GLU A 104 26.51 -7.42 -9.09
N PHE A 105 25.98 -7.08 -7.91
CA PHE A 105 26.45 -5.94 -7.13
C PHE A 105 27.97 -6.01 -6.86
N MET A 106 28.48 -7.18 -6.44
CA MET A 106 29.90 -7.36 -6.17
C MET A 106 30.76 -7.16 -7.40
N VAL A 107 30.31 -7.62 -8.58
CA VAL A 107 31.00 -7.38 -9.85
C VAL A 107 31.08 -5.88 -10.16
N ALA A 108 29.96 -5.15 -9.92
CA ALA A 108 29.92 -3.71 -10.10
C ALA A 108 30.87 -2.99 -9.10
N VAL A 109 30.96 -3.47 -7.86
CA VAL A 109 31.90 -2.95 -6.84
C VAL A 109 33.35 -3.14 -7.27
N GLU A 110 33.71 -4.33 -7.75
CA GLU A 110 35.05 -4.64 -8.27
C GLU A 110 35.40 -3.77 -9.47
N GLN A 111 34.43 -3.45 -10.32
CA GLN A 111 34.57 -2.54 -11.46
C GLN A 111 34.61 -1.07 -11.09
N GLY A 112 34.56 -0.74 -9.79
CA GLY A 112 34.76 0.61 -9.28
C GLY A 112 33.49 1.40 -8.98
N LEU A 113 32.35 0.76 -8.78
CA LEU A 113 31.07 1.42 -8.44
C LEU A 113 31.25 2.35 -7.25
N TYR A 114 31.80 1.87 -6.12
CA TYR A 114 31.99 2.69 -4.93
C TYR A 114 32.97 3.85 -5.12
N ARG A 115 34.03 3.64 -5.90
CA ARG A 115 34.96 4.73 -6.27
C ARG A 115 34.22 5.85 -7.02
N ARG A 116 33.34 5.50 -7.92
CA ARG A 116 32.54 6.45 -8.69
C ARG A 116 31.53 7.21 -7.80
N ILE A 117 30.95 6.52 -6.83
CA ILE A 117 30.09 7.15 -5.82
C ILE A 117 30.88 8.15 -4.98
N CYS A 118 32.07 7.77 -4.52
CA CYS A 118 32.98 8.67 -3.79
C CYS A 118 33.32 9.93 -4.59
N LEU A 119 33.65 9.78 -5.85
CA LEU A 119 33.91 10.92 -6.75
C LEU A 119 32.71 11.83 -6.90
N ALA A 120 31.52 11.26 -7.09
CA ALA A 120 30.28 12.03 -7.26
C ALA A 120 29.85 12.75 -5.98
N THR A 121 30.15 12.19 -4.81
CA THR A 121 29.77 12.73 -3.49
C THR A 121 30.87 13.51 -2.80
N GLY A 122 32.08 13.66 -3.43
CA GLY A 122 33.21 14.34 -2.83
C GLY A 122 33.88 13.59 -1.66
N ARG A 123 33.65 12.28 -1.54
CA ARG A 123 34.23 11.42 -0.49
C ARG A 123 35.56 10.82 -0.95
N THR A 124 36.47 10.58 0.00
CA THR A 124 37.71 9.85 -0.27
C THR A 124 37.41 8.34 -0.29
N TRP A 125 37.84 7.68 -1.34
CA TRP A 125 37.77 6.23 -1.43
C TRP A 125 38.88 5.58 -0.62
N THR A 126 38.54 4.57 0.21
CA THR A 126 39.49 3.64 0.81
C THR A 126 38.90 2.21 0.75
N PRO A 127 39.76 1.15 0.80
CA PRO A 127 39.27 -0.23 0.81
C PRO A 127 38.36 -0.52 2.00
N GLU A 128 38.66 0.03 3.18
CA GLU A 128 37.91 -0.16 4.41
C GLU A 128 36.51 0.47 4.31
N ALA A 129 36.43 1.72 3.84
CA ALA A 129 35.18 2.40 3.60
C ALA A 129 34.30 1.69 2.55
N GLN A 130 34.94 1.08 1.53
CA GLN A 130 34.22 0.26 0.56
C GLN A 130 33.64 -1.00 1.21
N ALA A 131 34.44 -1.69 2.04
CA ALA A 131 33.97 -2.91 2.73
C ALA A 131 32.80 -2.62 3.68
N GLU A 132 32.89 -1.53 4.46
CA GLU A 132 31.81 -1.08 5.34
C GLU A 132 30.55 -0.73 4.53
N TRP A 133 30.71 -0.01 3.42
CA TRP A 133 29.58 0.32 2.56
C TRP A 133 28.92 -0.92 1.97
N VAL A 134 29.70 -1.88 1.48
CA VAL A 134 29.18 -3.15 0.96
C VAL A 134 28.41 -3.89 2.05
N ALA A 135 28.98 -4.02 3.27
CA ALA A 135 28.30 -4.66 4.39
C ALA A 135 26.99 -3.95 4.74
N SER A 136 26.97 -2.61 4.70
CA SER A 136 25.76 -1.84 4.96
C SER A 136 24.67 -2.06 3.90
N MET A 137 25.04 -2.25 2.62
CA MET A 137 24.10 -2.56 1.57
C MET A 137 23.46 -3.93 1.76
N TYR A 138 24.24 -4.97 2.03
CA TYR A 138 23.69 -6.30 2.33
C TYR A 138 22.80 -6.30 3.59
N ALA A 139 23.22 -5.59 4.64
CA ALA A 139 22.40 -5.43 5.84
C ALA A 139 21.08 -4.68 5.55
N PHE A 140 21.12 -3.68 4.70
CA PHE A 140 19.93 -2.90 4.30
C PHE A 140 18.92 -3.74 3.50
N TYR A 141 19.41 -4.57 2.56
CA TYR A 141 18.54 -5.40 1.74
C TYR A 141 18.10 -6.69 2.47
N GLY A 142 18.87 -7.15 3.48
CA GLY A 142 18.52 -8.35 4.26
C GLY A 142 18.20 -9.56 3.39
N ASP A 143 17.07 -10.20 3.62
CA ASP A 143 16.63 -11.39 2.88
C ASP A 143 16.41 -11.15 1.37
N HIS A 144 16.26 -9.90 0.97
CA HIS A 144 16.10 -9.53 -0.44
C HIS A 144 17.45 -9.31 -1.16
N ALA A 145 18.58 -9.39 -0.45
CA ALA A 145 19.90 -9.16 -1.03
C ALA A 145 20.22 -10.12 -2.19
N ASN A 146 19.77 -11.37 -2.10
CA ASN A 146 19.95 -12.34 -3.17
C ASN A 146 19.32 -11.88 -4.49
N GLU A 147 18.13 -11.28 -4.42
CA GLU A 147 17.38 -10.86 -5.60
C GLU A 147 17.82 -9.51 -6.12
N GLU A 148 18.01 -8.55 -5.23
CA GLU A 148 18.32 -7.16 -5.57
C GLU A 148 19.82 -6.92 -5.84
N LEU A 149 20.72 -7.63 -5.15
CA LEU A 149 22.16 -7.45 -5.25
C LEU A 149 22.84 -8.58 -6.04
N ASP A 150 22.45 -9.84 -5.76
CA ASP A 150 23.14 -11.00 -6.35
C ASP A 150 22.46 -11.49 -7.63
N VAL A 151 21.33 -10.88 -8.03
CA VAL A 151 20.57 -11.21 -9.25
C VAL A 151 20.19 -12.70 -9.28
N ILE A 152 19.74 -13.21 -8.13
CA ILE A 152 19.24 -14.58 -7.95
C ILE A 152 17.74 -14.50 -7.70
N PRO A 153 16.89 -15.04 -8.59
CA PRO A 153 15.43 -14.99 -8.38
C PRO A 153 15.04 -15.70 -7.08
N GLY A 154 14.25 -15.05 -6.26
CA GLY A 154 13.72 -15.64 -5.04
C GLY A 154 12.83 -16.83 -5.36
N SER A 155 13.00 -17.95 -4.65
CA SER A 155 12.08 -19.09 -4.73
C SER A 155 10.84 -18.78 -3.91
N GLY A 156 9.72 -18.59 -4.58
CA GLY A 156 8.43 -18.33 -3.95
C GLY A 156 7.63 -17.23 -4.67
N SER A 157 6.36 -17.17 -4.36
CA SER A 157 5.37 -16.23 -4.91
C SER A 157 5.93 -14.81 -5.10
N GLY A 158 5.76 -14.25 -6.29
CA GLY A 158 6.21 -12.88 -6.62
C GLY A 158 5.69 -11.84 -5.63
N THR A 159 6.49 -10.80 -5.41
CA THR A 159 6.13 -9.68 -4.54
C THR A 159 4.85 -9.01 -5.07
N TYR A 160 3.81 -8.96 -4.27
CA TYR A 160 2.53 -8.37 -4.69
C TYR A 160 2.57 -6.85 -4.81
N LEU A 161 3.33 -6.20 -3.91
CA LEU A 161 3.56 -4.76 -3.90
C LEU A 161 5.05 -4.48 -4.16
N PRO A 162 5.44 -4.11 -5.38
CA PRO A 162 6.82 -3.74 -5.70
C PRO A 162 7.29 -2.54 -4.87
N ARG A 163 8.58 -2.53 -4.51
CA ARG A 163 9.19 -1.46 -3.71
C ARG A 163 8.93 -0.06 -4.29
N VAL A 164 9.12 0.10 -5.60
CA VAL A 164 8.91 1.39 -6.30
C VAL A 164 7.48 1.89 -6.13
N LEU A 165 6.50 0.97 -6.16
CA LEU A 165 5.10 1.29 -5.98
C LEU A 165 4.83 1.79 -4.55
N ILE A 166 5.35 1.09 -3.54
CA ILE A 166 5.24 1.49 -2.14
C ILE A 166 5.90 2.86 -1.92
N GLU A 167 7.15 3.04 -2.39
CA GLU A 167 7.89 4.28 -2.25
C GLU A 167 7.21 5.47 -2.92
N SER A 168 6.49 5.24 -4.02
CA SER A 168 5.73 6.29 -4.72
C SER A 168 4.56 6.86 -3.90
N CYS A 169 4.12 6.16 -2.87
CA CYS A 169 3.06 6.56 -1.94
C CYS A 169 3.60 7.05 -0.59
N GLN A 170 4.91 7.03 -0.37
CA GLN A 170 5.53 7.45 0.87
C GLN A 170 5.57 8.97 1.02
N ALA A 171 5.30 9.45 2.24
CA ALA A 171 5.47 10.83 2.67
C ALA A 171 6.35 10.89 3.93
N ALA A 172 7.29 11.83 3.97
CA ALA A 172 8.30 11.88 5.03
C ALA A 172 7.79 12.47 6.36
N ASP A 173 6.68 13.16 6.33
CA ASP A 173 6.09 13.91 7.44
C ASP A 173 5.06 13.13 8.26
N ILE A 174 4.79 11.87 7.88
CA ILE A 174 3.83 11.01 8.59
C ILE A 174 4.53 10.27 9.73
N PRO A 175 4.17 10.54 11.00
CA PRO A 175 4.82 9.91 12.13
C PRO A 175 4.38 8.45 12.35
N VAL A 176 5.31 7.63 12.81
CA VAL A 176 5.05 6.28 13.35
C VAL A 176 5.28 6.33 14.85
N VAL A 177 4.20 6.17 15.61
CA VAL A 177 4.22 6.21 17.09
C VAL A 177 4.39 4.80 17.62
N ARG A 178 5.45 4.56 18.37
CA ARG A 178 5.80 3.24 18.89
C ARG A 178 5.71 3.20 20.42
N LEU A 179 4.98 2.19 20.93
CA LEU A 179 4.96 1.86 22.35
C LEU A 179 5.49 0.43 22.53
N VAL A 180 6.59 0.33 23.25
CA VAL A 180 7.20 -0.97 23.61
C VAL A 180 7.21 -1.08 25.13
N LEU A 181 6.49 -2.03 25.68
CA LEU A 181 6.46 -2.28 27.11
C LEU A 181 7.33 -3.50 27.47
N ASN A 182 7.88 -3.48 28.67
CA ASN A 182 8.63 -4.60 29.22
C ASN A 182 7.70 -5.53 30.02
N ASP A 183 8.19 -6.71 30.35
CA ASP A 183 7.40 -7.71 31.10
C ASP A 183 7.03 -7.24 32.51
N SER A 184 7.82 -6.36 33.12
CA SER A 184 7.53 -5.83 34.46
C SER A 184 6.28 -4.96 34.49
N PHE A 185 5.93 -4.34 33.37
CA PHE A 185 4.69 -3.56 33.25
C PHE A 185 3.45 -4.43 33.49
N THR A 186 3.47 -5.68 33.04
CA THR A 186 2.33 -6.61 33.25
C THR A 186 2.14 -7.00 34.71
N LEU A 187 3.18 -6.87 35.52
CA LEU A 187 3.18 -7.21 36.97
C LEU A 187 2.70 -6.03 37.82
N MET A 188 2.57 -4.85 37.26
CA MET A 188 2.06 -3.67 37.97
C MET A 188 0.58 -3.82 38.29
N GLU A 189 0.13 -3.17 39.35
CA GLU A 189 -1.30 -3.10 39.70
C GLU A 189 -2.11 -2.46 38.58
N LYS A 190 -3.36 -2.91 38.44
CA LYS A 190 -4.24 -2.49 37.34
C LYS A 190 -4.35 -0.96 37.20
N HIS A 191 -4.59 -0.26 38.33
CA HIS A 191 -4.79 1.18 38.33
C HIS A 191 -3.53 1.96 37.92
N LEU A 192 -2.32 1.44 38.23
CA LEU A 192 -1.06 2.04 37.79
C LEU A 192 -0.85 1.87 36.28
N ARG A 193 -1.13 0.66 35.75
CA ARG A 193 -1.07 0.43 34.29
C ARG A 193 -2.03 1.32 33.53
N GLU A 194 -3.24 1.50 34.05
CA GLU A 194 -4.24 2.39 33.46
C GLU A 194 -3.75 3.85 33.46
N ALA A 195 -3.22 4.32 34.58
CA ALA A 195 -2.69 5.69 34.69
C ALA A 195 -1.51 5.93 33.75
N GLU A 196 -0.50 5.05 33.73
CA GLU A 196 0.66 5.18 32.83
C GLU A 196 0.24 5.13 31.35
N THR A 197 -0.78 4.35 31.03
CA THR A 197 -1.30 4.28 29.65
C THR A 197 -2.03 5.56 29.28
N ASP A 198 -2.82 6.14 30.20
CA ASP A 198 -3.48 7.43 29.96
C ASP A 198 -2.47 8.55 29.78
N ASP A 199 -1.45 8.64 30.66
CA ASP A 199 -0.36 9.61 30.56
C ASP A 199 0.36 9.50 29.20
N TRP A 200 0.67 8.28 28.78
CA TRP A 200 1.29 8.03 27.48
C TRP A 200 0.37 8.48 26.33
N CYS A 201 -0.93 8.21 26.38
CA CYS A 201 -1.89 8.65 25.39
C CYS A 201 -1.97 10.19 25.31
N GLU A 202 -2.00 10.87 26.48
CA GLU A 202 -2.01 12.34 26.56
C GLU A 202 -0.71 12.95 25.97
N GLU A 203 0.44 12.35 26.26
CA GLU A 203 1.72 12.86 25.80
C GLU A 203 1.96 12.57 24.30
N ARG A 204 1.65 11.36 23.82
CA ARG A 204 2.08 10.89 22.50
C ARG A 204 0.98 10.91 21.45
N LEU A 205 -0.27 10.59 21.80
CA LEU A 205 -1.37 10.50 20.84
C LEU A 205 -2.18 11.79 20.76
N LEU A 206 -2.46 12.42 21.88
CA LEU A 206 -3.31 13.60 21.90
C LEU A 206 -2.82 14.73 20.99
N PRO A 207 -1.51 15.08 20.94
CA PRO A 207 -1.02 16.10 20.02
C PRO A 207 -1.34 15.80 18.56
N LEU A 208 -1.23 14.53 18.13
CA LEU A 208 -1.55 14.08 16.78
C LEU A 208 -3.06 14.11 16.50
N LEU A 209 -3.85 13.66 17.47
CA LEU A 209 -5.31 13.66 17.37
C LEU A 209 -5.89 15.08 17.27
N LYS A 210 -5.27 16.06 17.93
CA LYS A 210 -5.66 17.48 17.83
C LYS A 210 -5.39 18.10 16.46
N LEU A 211 -4.50 17.52 15.66
CA LEU A 211 -4.20 17.99 14.30
C LEU A 211 -5.14 17.42 13.24
N LEU A 212 -6.01 16.46 13.61
CA LEU A 212 -6.91 15.81 12.66
C LEU A 212 -7.96 16.80 12.12
N PRO A 213 -8.24 16.76 10.80
CA PRO A 213 -9.23 17.65 10.19
C PRO A 213 -10.65 17.28 10.64
N LEU A 214 -11.35 18.26 11.22
CA LEU A 214 -12.68 18.08 11.80
C LEU A 214 -13.79 17.75 10.77
N ASN A 215 -13.57 18.08 9.51
CA ASN A 215 -14.57 18.02 8.43
C ASN A 215 -14.36 16.88 7.45
N LEU A 216 -13.40 16.00 7.69
CA LEU A 216 -13.12 14.83 6.87
C LEU A 216 -13.51 13.54 7.59
N ASP A 217 -13.78 12.50 6.83
CA ASP A 217 -14.16 11.21 7.37
C ASP A 217 -12.92 10.41 7.76
N HIS A 218 -12.97 9.75 8.93
CA HIS A 218 -11.89 9.00 9.53
C HIS A 218 -12.24 7.53 9.62
N PHE A 219 -11.26 6.70 9.34
CA PHE A 219 -11.31 5.25 9.36
C PHE A 219 -10.12 4.69 10.13
N PHE A 220 -10.18 3.43 10.52
CA PHE A 220 -9.00 2.73 11.01
C PHE A 220 -9.01 1.25 10.64
N GLY A 221 -7.83 0.65 10.59
CA GLY A 221 -7.61 -0.80 10.56
C GLY A 221 -6.75 -1.21 11.73
N GLU A 222 -6.98 -2.39 12.27
CA GLU A 222 -6.19 -2.94 13.36
C GLU A 222 -5.83 -4.39 13.07
N ASP A 223 -4.53 -4.67 13.12
CA ASP A 223 -3.97 -6.01 13.21
C ASP A 223 -3.50 -6.25 14.64
N PHE A 224 -4.07 -7.26 15.28
CA PHE A 224 -3.95 -7.46 16.72
C PHE A 224 -2.93 -8.55 17.08
N ALA A 225 -2.00 -8.23 17.97
CA ALA A 225 -1.10 -9.20 18.57
C ALA A 225 -0.92 -8.99 20.08
N ARG A 226 -0.49 -10.02 20.79
CA ARG A 226 -0.25 -9.94 22.25
C ARG A 226 1.22 -10.14 22.64
N SER A 227 1.83 -11.22 22.21
CA SER A 227 3.20 -11.58 22.60
C SER A 227 3.98 -12.05 21.38
N GLY A 228 5.18 -11.47 21.20
CA GLY A 228 6.04 -11.78 20.06
C GLY A 228 5.79 -10.89 18.84
N ASP A 229 4.55 -10.73 18.45
CA ASP A 229 4.14 -9.96 17.29
C ASP A 229 3.76 -8.52 17.64
N LEU A 230 3.53 -7.71 16.62
CA LEU A 230 3.24 -6.29 16.72
C LEU A 230 1.75 -6.04 16.50
N THR A 231 1.10 -5.31 17.43
CA THR A 231 -0.23 -4.75 17.13
C THR A 231 -0.04 -3.44 16.39
N VAL A 232 -0.73 -3.30 15.27
CA VAL A 232 -0.72 -2.08 14.48
C VAL A 232 -2.13 -1.51 14.37
N VAL A 233 -2.29 -0.24 14.72
CA VAL A 233 -3.51 0.52 14.45
C VAL A 233 -3.18 1.57 13.38
N TRP A 234 -3.90 1.52 12.27
CA TRP A 234 -3.66 2.38 11.11
C TRP A 234 -4.85 3.28 10.82
N PRO A 235 -4.84 4.54 11.29
CA PRO A 235 -5.86 5.52 10.91
C PRO A 235 -5.72 5.96 9.46
N LEU A 236 -6.85 6.20 8.79
CA LEU A 236 -6.94 6.83 7.47
C LEU A 236 -7.95 7.98 7.49
N ILE A 237 -7.68 8.99 6.68
CA ILE A 237 -8.56 10.13 6.44
C ILE A 237 -8.95 10.12 4.96
N GLN A 238 -10.22 10.18 4.65
CA GLN A 238 -10.65 10.36 3.27
C GLN A 238 -10.75 11.86 2.94
N THR A 239 -9.93 12.29 2.01
CA THR A 239 -9.95 13.69 1.53
C THR A 239 -11.14 13.94 0.60
N LYS A 240 -11.44 15.22 0.34
CA LYS A 240 -12.51 15.60 -0.62
C LYS A 240 -12.26 15.08 -2.04
N ALA A 241 -11.01 14.82 -2.39
CA ALA A 241 -10.60 14.22 -3.67
C ALA A 241 -10.62 12.68 -3.63
N LEU A 242 -11.27 12.07 -2.63
CA LEU A 242 -11.36 10.63 -2.40
C LEU A 242 -10.00 9.93 -2.23
N ARG A 243 -8.95 10.68 -1.87
CA ARG A 243 -7.65 10.09 -1.53
C ARG A 243 -7.63 9.71 -0.06
N LEU A 244 -6.92 8.64 0.25
CA LEU A 244 -6.73 8.13 1.60
C LEU A 244 -5.38 8.63 2.14
N ALA A 245 -5.43 9.47 3.14
CA ALA A 245 -4.24 10.03 3.79
C ALA A 245 -4.04 9.38 5.16
N THR A 246 -2.83 8.91 5.43
CA THR A 246 -2.43 8.42 6.76
C THR A 246 -1.99 9.62 7.62
N PRO A 247 -2.65 9.92 8.74
CA PRO A 247 -2.20 10.99 9.64
C PRO A 247 -1.03 10.56 10.52
N PHE A 248 -1.01 9.33 10.95
CA PHE A 248 0.05 8.66 11.72
C PHE A 248 -0.21 7.15 11.73
N VAL A 249 0.76 6.37 12.17
CA VAL A 249 0.62 4.92 12.43
C VAL A 249 0.96 4.65 13.88
N LEU A 250 0.25 3.75 14.53
CA LEU A 250 0.48 3.32 15.89
C LEU A 250 0.93 1.87 15.92
N GLU A 251 2.11 1.62 16.49
CA GLU A 251 2.67 0.30 16.70
C GLU A 251 2.81 0.00 18.19
N LEU A 252 2.20 -1.09 18.64
CA LEU A 252 2.19 -1.52 20.05
C LEU A 252 2.87 -2.87 20.16
N ARG A 253 3.89 -2.96 21.00
CA ARG A 253 4.62 -4.21 21.26
C ARG A 253 4.61 -4.57 22.71
N ASN A 254 4.23 -5.81 23.02
CA ASN A 254 4.12 -6.36 24.38
C ASN A 254 3.17 -5.56 25.30
N VAL A 255 2.13 -4.96 24.71
CA VAL A 255 1.10 -4.21 25.45
C VAL A 255 0.00 -5.18 25.92
N PRO A 256 -0.41 -5.18 27.19
CA PRO A 256 -1.51 -6.02 27.66
C PRO A 256 -2.85 -5.71 27.00
N PHE A 257 -3.75 -6.69 26.90
CA PHE A 257 -5.06 -6.56 26.23
C PHE A 257 -5.86 -5.33 26.69
N GLU A 258 -5.95 -5.15 28.01
CA GLU A 258 -6.73 -4.04 28.58
C GLU A 258 -6.14 -2.67 28.20
N GLN A 259 -4.81 -2.56 28.14
CA GLN A 259 -4.14 -1.34 27.72
C GLN A 259 -4.25 -1.12 26.20
N GLN A 260 -4.22 -2.17 25.39
CA GLN A 260 -4.51 -2.05 23.96
C GLN A 260 -5.94 -1.54 23.73
N LYS A 261 -6.93 -2.08 24.46
CA LYS A 261 -8.30 -1.61 24.44
C LYS A 261 -8.42 -0.14 24.89
N GLN A 262 -7.72 0.24 25.95
CA GLN A 262 -7.70 1.62 26.46
C GLN A 262 -7.15 2.58 25.39
N ILE A 263 -6.03 2.24 24.77
CA ILE A 263 -5.39 3.03 23.72
C ILE A 263 -6.29 3.12 22.48
N LEU A 264 -6.86 1.99 22.03
CA LEU A 264 -7.77 1.98 20.89
C LEU A 264 -8.97 2.89 21.12
N PHE A 265 -9.62 2.78 22.29
CA PHE A 265 -10.78 3.60 22.61
C PHE A 265 -10.39 5.07 22.78
N TYR A 266 -9.24 5.36 23.40
CA TYR A 266 -8.72 6.72 23.48
C TYR A 266 -8.56 7.35 22.10
N LEU A 267 -8.02 6.59 21.14
CA LEU A 267 -7.85 7.02 19.75
C LEU A 267 -9.21 7.20 19.05
N VAL A 268 -10.05 6.16 19.03
CA VAL A 268 -11.30 6.16 18.24
C VAL A 268 -12.29 7.20 18.74
N ASP A 269 -12.41 7.39 20.06
CA ASP A 269 -13.29 8.41 20.66
C ASP A 269 -12.89 9.84 20.26
N ARG A 270 -11.65 10.04 19.80
CA ARG A 270 -11.11 11.35 19.39
C ARG A 270 -10.97 11.51 17.88
N LEU A 271 -11.38 10.51 17.08
CA LEU A 271 -11.49 10.69 15.63
C LEU A 271 -12.69 11.58 15.30
N PRO A 272 -12.49 12.78 14.70
CA PRO A 272 -13.57 13.80 14.62
C PRO A 272 -14.83 13.33 13.89
N ARG A 273 -14.66 12.65 12.78
CA ARG A 273 -15.78 12.08 12.00
C ARG A 273 -15.52 10.60 11.76
N PHE A 274 -15.49 9.84 12.85
CA PHE A 274 -15.31 8.42 12.76
C PHE A 274 -16.44 7.76 11.97
N ARG A 275 -16.10 7.09 10.88
CA ARG A 275 -17.04 6.39 9.98
C ARG A 275 -17.04 4.91 10.19
N ALA A 276 -15.87 4.29 10.05
CA ALA A 276 -15.75 2.85 10.14
C ALA A 276 -14.35 2.42 10.59
N GLY A 277 -14.25 1.24 11.17
CA GLY A 277 -13.02 0.53 11.46
C GLY A 277 -13.14 -0.94 11.11
N ALA A 278 -12.05 -1.57 10.70
CA ALA A 278 -11.97 -3.01 10.48
C ALA A 278 -10.85 -3.60 11.32
N MET A 279 -11.13 -4.69 12.00
CA MET A 279 -10.24 -5.30 12.97
C MET A 279 -10.05 -6.78 12.67
N ASP A 280 -8.82 -7.29 12.78
CA ASP A 280 -8.59 -8.73 12.72
C ASP A 280 -9.29 -9.42 13.90
N ALA A 281 -10.27 -10.26 13.59
CA ALA A 281 -11.05 -11.02 14.57
C ALA A 281 -10.61 -12.48 14.69
N ARG A 282 -9.38 -12.82 14.28
CA ARG A 282 -8.81 -14.15 14.47
C ARG A 282 -8.20 -14.28 15.86
N GLY A 283 -8.30 -15.46 16.44
CA GLY A 283 -7.67 -15.80 17.71
C GLY A 283 -7.97 -14.80 18.83
N ASN A 284 -6.94 -14.22 19.40
CA ASN A 284 -7.07 -13.27 20.52
C ASN A 284 -7.64 -11.90 20.10
N GLY A 285 -7.58 -11.54 18.82
CA GLY A 285 -8.16 -10.28 18.30
C GLY A 285 -9.69 -10.25 18.38
N GLN A 286 -10.32 -11.42 18.37
CA GLN A 286 -11.79 -11.52 18.43
C GLN A 286 -12.40 -10.77 19.61
N TYR A 287 -11.81 -10.87 20.79
CA TYR A 287 -12.30 -10.17 21.97
C TYR A 287 -12.32 -8.65 21.79
N LEU A 288 -11.20 -8.09 21.31
CA LEU A 288 -11.10 -6.63 21.14
C LEU A 288 -12.02 -6.12 20.04
N ALA A 289 -12.12 -6.86 18.93
CA ALA A 289 -13.04 -6.55 17.83
C ALA A 289 -14.50 -6.60 18.28
N GLU A 290 -14.89 -7.58 19.11
CA GLU A 290 -16.25 -7.70 19.68
C GLU A 290 -16.56 -6.52 20.61
N VAL A 291 -15.68 -6.20 21.54
CA VAL A 291 -15.89 -5.09 22.49
C VAL A 291 -15.92 -3.74 21.75
N ALA A 292 -15.12 -3.56 20.73
CA ALA A 292 -15.18 -2.37 19.87
C ALA A 292 -16.50 -2.29 19.09
N MET A 293 -16.97 -3.41 18.53
CA MET A 293 -18.27 -3.48 17.85
C MET A 293 -19.43 -3.17 18.81
N GLN A 294 -19.39 -3.69 20.03
CA GLN A 294 -20.41 -3.39 21.06
C GLN A 294 -20.41 -1.89 21.44
N ARG A 295 -19.23 -1.24 21.46
CA ARG A 295 -19.12 0.18 21.82
C ARG A 295 -19.54 1.10 20.69
N TYR A 296 -19.08 0.86 19.46
CA TYR A 296 -19.25 1.80 18.34
C TYR A 296 -20.37 1.40 17.38
N GLY A 297 -20.85 0.18 17.47
CA GLY A 297 -21.95 -0.36 16.65
C GLY A 297 -21.47 -1.24 15.50
N GLN A 298 -22.28 -2.24 15.16
CA GLN A 298 -22.02 -3.23 14.10
C GLN A 298 -21.85 -2.59 12.71
N SER A 299 -22.52 -1.47 12.46
CA SER A 299 -22.40 -0.74 11.19
C SER A 299 -21.10 0.05 11.04
N ARG A 300 -20.36 0.24 12.13
CA ARG A 300 -19.09 0.99 12.12
C ARG A 300 -17.87 0.11 12.33
N ILE A 301 -18.00 -1.05 12.97
CA ILE A 301 -16.88 -1.96 13.22
C ILE A 301 -17.10 -3.27 12.50
N ALA A 302 -16.22 -3.56 11.55
CA ALA A 302 -16.12 -4.85 10.89
C ALA A 302 -15.16 -5.76 11.67
N GLN A 303 -15.69 -6.89 12.14
CA GLN A 303 -14.88 -7.98 12.67
C GLN A 303 -14.46 -8.87 11.49
N VAL A 304 -13.22 -8.78 11.08
CA VAL A 304 -12.73 -9.42 9.86
C VAL A 304 -12.06 -10.74 10.20
N MET A 305 -12.61 -11.82 9.62
CA MET A 305 -11.90 -13.10 9.57
C MET A 305 -11.01 -13.11 8.32
N LEU A 306 -9.70 -12.93 8.47
CA LEU A 306 -8.72 -12.85 7.38
C LEU A 306 -8.60 -14.23 6.69
N SER A 307 -9.67 -14.61 5.97
CA SER A 307 -9.76 -15.84 5.18
C SER A 307 -9.17 -15.63 3.78
N THR A 308 -8.88 -16.75 3.09
CA THR A 308 -8.45 -16.71 1.68
C THR A 308 -9.45 -15.95 0.79
N GLU A 309 -10.75 -16.06 1.07
CA GLU A 309 -11.81 -15.33 0.36
C GLU A 309 -11.69 -13.83 0.58
N TRP A 310 -11.53 -13.43 1.85
CA TRP A 310 -11.35 -12.01 2.19
C TRP A 310 -10.15 -11.40 1.44
N TYR A 311 -9.01 -12.10 1.43
CA TYR A 311 -7.82 -11.64 0.70
C TYR A 311 -8.08 -11.53 -0.79
N ARG A 312 -8.76 -12.53 -1.40
CA ARG A 312 -9.09 -12.52 -2.83
C ARG A 312 -9.95 -11.31 -3.20
N GLU A 313 -10.89 -10.93 -2.36
CA GLU A 313 -11.81 -9.83 -2.61
C GLU A 313 -11.20 -8.45 -2.35
N ASN A 314 -10.32 -8.31 -1.37
CA ASN A 314 -9.90 -7.01 -0.86
C ASN A 314 -8.50 -6.60 -1.30
N MET A 315 -7.58 -7.54 -1.51
CA MET A 315 -6.21 -7.20 -1.90
C MET A 315 -6.08 -6.54 -3.27
N PRO A 316 -6.91 -6.86 -4.29
CA PRO A 316 -6.83 -6.14 -5.57
C PRO A 316 -7.13 -4.64 -5.42
N GLN A 317 -8.12 -4.24 -4.61
CA GLN A 317 -8.39 -2.83 -4.34
C GLN A 317 -7.31 -2.17 -3.49
N PHE A 318 -6.74 -2.92 -2.55
CA PHE A 318 -5.59 -2.47 -1.77
C PHE A 318 -4.41 -2.14 -2.69
N LYS A 319 -4.06 -3.01 -3.65
CA LYS A 319 -3.01 -2.76 -4.64
C LYS A 319 -3.36 -1.56 -5.53
N ALA A 320 -4.59 -1.48 -6.02
CA ALA A 320 -5.06 -0.37 -6.86
C ALA A 320 -4.89 0.99 -6.16
N ALA A 321 -5.08 1.08 -4.83
CA ALA A 321 -4.86 2.31 -4.09
C ALA A 321 -3.39 2.80 -4.16
N PHE A 322 -2.43 1.89 -4.25
CA PHE A 322 -1.02 2.21 -4.52
C PHE A 322 -0.79 2.60 -5.98
N GLU A 323 -1.31 1.82 -6.93
CA GLU A 323 -1.14 2.03 -8.37
C GLU A 323 -1.71 3.38 -8.82
N ASP A 324 -2.89 3.72 -8.31
CA ASP A 324 -3.56 4.99 -8.58
C ASP A 324 -3.00 6.15 -7.74
N LYS A 325 -2.05 5.87 -6.82
CA LYS A 325 -1.46 6.84 -5.88
C LYS A 325 -2.53 7.61 -5.09
N THR A 326 -3.62 6.94 -4.77
CA THR A 326 -4.69 7.50 -3.95
C THR A 326 -4.45 7.33 -2.45
N LEU A 327 -3.39 6.61 -2.08
CA LEU A 327 -2.95 6.36 -0.71
C LEU A 327 -1.66 7.12 -0.40
N SER A 328 -1.52 7.65 0.82
CA SER A 328 -0.25 8.13 1.36
C SER A 328 0.11 7.40 2.64
N ILE A 329 1.36 6.96 2.76
CA ILE A 329 1.89 6.15 3.86
C ILE A 329 3.18 6.74 4.43
N PRO A 330 3.58 6.40 5.66
CA PRO A 330 4.85 6.84 6.24
C PRO A 330 6.06 6.39 5.42
N LYS A 331 7.09 7.23 5.37
CA LYS A 331 8.42 6.84 4.91
C LYS A 331 9.17 6.17 6.07
N ASP A 332 8.92 4.89 6.27
CA ASP A 332 9.49 4.07 7.34
C ASP A 332 9.99 2.74 6.77
N ALA A 333 11.18 2.31 7.19
CA ALA A 333 11.83 1.11 6.64
C ALA A 333 11.12 -0.19 7.08
N ASP A 334 10.62 -0.23 8.31
CA ASP A 334 9.93 -1.39 8.86
C ASP A 334 8.57 -1.58 8.17
N ILE A 335 7.83 -0.48 7.96
CA ILE A 335 6.56 -0.48 7.22
C ILE A 335 6.79 -0.90 5.75
N LEU A 336 7.86 -0.41 5.12
CA LEU A 336 8.22 -0.84 3.77
C LEU A 336 8.47 -2.35 3.71
N ALA A 337 9.22 -2.89 4.68
CA ALA A 337 9.49 -4.32 4.76
C ALA A 337 8.20 -5.13 4.95
N ASP A 338 7.31 -4.73 5.87
CA ASP A 338 6.02 -5.38 6.10
C ASP A 338 5.14 -5.40 4.83
N LEU A 339 5.06 -4.30 4.10
CA LEU A 339 4.28 -4.22 2.87
C LEU A 339 4.83 -5.14 1.77
N ARG A 340 6.15 -5.35 1.71
CA ARG A 340 6.79 -6.28 0.76
C ARG A 340 6.57 -7.76 1.10
N GLU A 341 6.17 -8.07 2.33
CA GLU A 341 5.82 -9.44 2.73
C GLU A 341 4.47 -9.90 2.18
N VAL A 342 3.68 -9.01 1.59
CA VAL A 342 2.49 -9.43 0.83
C VAL A 342 2.93 -10.14 -0.44
N LYS A 343 2.64 -11.43 -0.55
CA LYS A 343 3.05 -12.31 -1.66
C LYS A 343 1.85 -13.01 -2.27
N LEU A 344 1.99 -13.39 -3.54
CA LEU A 344 1.00 -14.24 -4.19
C LEU A 344 1.22 -15.69 -3.77
N ASP A 345 0.31 -16.24 -2.98
CA ASP A 345 0.27 -17.66 -2.64
C ASP A 345 -0.92 -18.30 -3.37
N LYS A 346 -0.63 -19.19 -4.35
CA LYS A 346 -1.66 -19.86 -5.17
C LYS A 346 -2.65 -18.88 -5.82
N GLY A 347 -2.13 -17.73 -6.29
CA GLY A 347 -2.93 -16.69 -6.94
C GLY A 347 -3.73 -15.80 -5.99
N VAL A 348 -3.49 -15.88 -4.68
CA VAL A 348 -4.10 -15.01 -3.68
C VAL A 348 -3.01 -14.21 -2.98
N ALA A 349 -3.15 -12.89 -3.01
CA ALA A 349 -2.22 -12.01 -2.33
C ALA A 349 -2.49 -12.03 -0.81
N LYS A 350 -1.50 -12.41 -0.03
CA LYS A 350 -1.56 -12.44 1.44
C LYS A 350 -0.16 -12.36 2.03
N VAL A 351 -0.06 -12.06 3.31
CA VAL A 351 1.17 -12.28 4.07
C VAL A 351 1.25 -13.77 4.40
N PRO A 352 2.32 -14.48 3.99
CA PRO A 352 2.49 -15.90 4.33
C PRO A 352 2.63 -16.10 5.85
N ASP A 353 2.04 -17.15 6.41
CA ASP A 353 2.11 -17.46 7.85
C ASP A 353 3.55 -17.68 8.35
N SER A 354 4.45 -18.09 7.45
CA SER A 354 5.89 -18.28 7.73
C SER A 354 6.71 -17.02 7.56
N SER A 355 6.10 -15.91 7.12
CA SER A 355 6.82 -14.66 6.88
C SER A 355 7.38 -14.10 8.18
N ARG A 356 8.64 -13.74 8.15
CA ARG A 356 9.35 -13.08 9.25
C ARG A 356 10.34 -12.10 8.67
N THR A 357 10.22 -10.86 9.07
CA THR A 357 11.22 -9.82 8.80
C THR A 357 11.79 -9.32 10.12
N ARG A 358 12.99 -8.78 10.08
CA ARG A 358 13.62 -8.22 11.28
C ARG A 358 13.46 -6.71 11.27
N GLY A 359 12.77 -6.20 12.28
CA GLY A 359 12.56 -4.76 12.43
C GLY A 359 13.84 -4.02 12.83
N SER A 360 13.78 -2.71 12.72
CA SER A 360 14.88 -1.80 13.14
C SER A 360 15.23 -1.92 14.63
N ASP A 361 14.28 -2.41 15.45
CA ASP A 361 14.45 -2.73 16.86
C ASP A 361 15.11 -4.12 17.10
N GLY A 362 15.44 -4.83 16.03
CA GLY A 362 16.04 -6.17 16.08
C GLY A 362 15.08 -7.31 16.44
N ARG A 363 13.77 -7.05 16.47
CA ARG A 363 12.72 -8.03 16.76
C ARG A 363 12.00 -8.46 15.49
N ASP A 364 11.31 -9.60 15.57
CA ASP A 364 10.58 -10.15 14.43
C ASP A 364 9.28 -9.34 14.17
N ARG A 365 8.91 -9.26 12.88
CA ARG A 365 7.69 -8.68 12.33
C ARG A 365 7.09 -9.67 11.34
N HIS A 366 5.76 -9.60 11.16
CA HIS A 366 5.00 -10.57 10.36
C HIS A 366 4.17 -9.90 9.25
N GLY A 367 4.56 -8.70 8.82
CA GLY A 367 3.76 -7.93 7.89
C GLY A 367 2.53 -7.27 8.53
N ASP A 368 2.57 -7.08 9.86
CA ASP A 368 1.48 -6.54 10.67
C ASP A 368 0.98 -5.20 10.14
N SER A 369 1.91 -4.34 9.69
CA SER A 369 1.56 -3.03 9.10
C SER A 369 0.80 -3.18 7.77
N ALA A 370 1.10 -4.20 6.97
CA ALA A 370 0.40 -4.44 5.71
C ALA A 370 -1.05 -4.90 5.96
N ILE A 371 -1.25 -5.75 6.96
CA ILE A 371 -2.59 -6.22 7.34
C ILE A 371 -3.42 -5.06 7.90
N ALA A 372 -2.87 -4.28 8.84
CA ALA A 372 -3.58 -3.14 9.43
C ALA A 372 -3.97 -2.10 8.35
N LEU A 373 -3.09 -1.80 7.39
CA LEU A 373 -3.38 -0.90 6.29
C LEU A 373 -4.44 -1.48 5.33
N ALA A 374 -4.37 -2.79 5.02
CA ALA A 374 -5.38 -3.44 4.19
C ALA A 374 -6.77 -3.41 4.85
N LEU A 375 -6.84 -3.65 6.17
CA LEU A 375 -8.05 -3.52 6.96
C LEU A 375 -8.58 -2.08 6.98
N SER A 376 -7.70 -1.08 7.15
CA SER A 376 -8.09 0.33 7.12
C SER A 376 -8.62 0.75 5.74
N THR A 377 -8.00 0.27 4.67
CA THR A 377 -8.45 0.48 3.29
C THR A 377 -9.81 -0.18 3.06
N HIS A 378 -10.01 -1.40 3.56
CA HIS A 378 -11.31 -2.07 3.53
C HIS A 378 -12.39 -1.25 4.25
N ALA A 379 -12.11 -0.73 5.45
CA ALA A 379 -13.04 0.12 6.18
C ALA A 379 -13.41 1.38 5.39
N ALA A 380 -12.44 1.99 4.70
CA ALA A 380 -12.66 3.21 3.94
C ALA A 380 -13.41 3.02 2.61
N LEU A 381 -13.21 1.87 1.93
CA LEU A 381 -13.70 1.67 0.56
C LEU A 381 -14.92 0.73 0.46
N ARG A 382 -15.12 -0.17 1.44
CA ARG A 382 -16.13 -1.23 1.38
C ARG A 382 -17.24 -1.11 2.41
N MET A 383 -17.00 -0.42 3.51
CA MET A 383 -18.05 -0.24 4.50
C MET A 383 -18.96 0.90 4.08
N GLU A 384 -20.24 0.62 3.91
CA GLU A 384 -21.24 1.63 3.56
C GLU A 384 -21.30 2.72 4.63
N PRO A 385 -21.30 4.01 4.22
CA PRO A 385 -21.50 5.08 5.19
C PRO A 385 -22.89 4.93 5.81
N THR A 386 -22.94 4.72 7.12
CA THR A 386 -24.18 4.79 7.89
C THR A 386 -24.70 6.21 7.92
N GLY A 387 -25.46 6.56 6.93
CA GLY A 387 -26.11 7.83 6.79
C GLY A 387 -27.06 7.74 5.61
N VAL A 388 -28.24 7.21 5.85
CA VAL A 388 -29.36 7.39 4.93
C VAL A 388 -29.50 8.90 4.76
N CYS A 389 -29.17 9.43 3.59
CA CYS A 389 -29.62 10.75 3.17
C CYS A 389 -31.15 10.72 3.03
N THR A 390 -31.87 10.82 4.15
CA THR A 390 -33.32 11.01 4.19
C THR A 390 -33.75 12.40 3.71
N GLY A 391 -32.80 13.20 3.17
CA GLY A 391 -33.07 14.54 2.70
C GLY A 391 -33.67 14.68 1.30
N PHE A 392 -33.70 13.63 0.47
CA PHE A 392 -34.22 13.72 -0.91
C PHE A 392 -35.70 13.35 -1.05
N GLU A 393 -36.33 12.69 -0.11
CA GLU A 393 -37.74 12.35 -0.20
C GLU A 393 -38.71 13.47 0.22
N SER A 394 -38.24 14.51 0.91
CA SER A 394 -39.15 15.57 1.41
C SER A 394 -39.44 16.67 0.39
N LEU A 395 -38.75 16.77 -0.70
CA LEU A 395 -38.99 17.80 -1.75
C LEU A 395 -39.98 17.36 -2.85
N ALA A 396 -40.20 16.07 -3.01
CA ALA A 396 -41.15 15.55 -4.02
C ALA A 396 -42.60 15.51 -3.55
N ARG A 397 -42.90 15.75 -2.26
CA ARG A 397 -44.28 15.72 -1.73
C ARG A 397 -44.89 17.09 -1.40
N ARG A 398 -44.25 18.19 -1.74
CA ARG A 398 -44.80 19.56 -1.55
C ARG A 398 -45.41 20.19 -2.78
N GLY A 399 -45.66 19.46 -3.82
CA GLY A 399 -46.34 19.95 -5.04
C GLY A 399 -47.52 19.10 -5.41
N ASN A 400 -48.60 19.13 -4.62
CA ASN A 400 -49.99 19.00 -5.07
C ASN A 400 -50.95 18.95 -3.88
N LYS A 401 -51.26 20.11 -3.35
CA LYS A 401 -52.55 20.38 -2.66
C LYS A 401 -52.92 21.82 -2.92
N SER A 402 -53.57 22.07 -4.05
CA SER A 402 -54.47 23.21 -4.18
C SER A 402 -55.64 22.82 -5.06
N SER A 403 -56.79 23.00 -4.48
CA SER A 403 -58.08 23.31 -5.09
C SER A 403 -58.75 22.24 -5.95
N ASN A 404 -59.83 21.64 -5.43
CA ASN A 404 -61.16 22.09 -5.79
C ASN A 404 -62.19 21.43 -4.87
N ALA A 405 -62.75 22.23 -4.01
CA ALA A 405 -64.14 22.07 -3.56
C ALA A 405 -65.02 22.60 -4.69
N ASP A 406 -66.02 21.88 -5.06
CA ASP A 406 -67.38 22.39 -5.24
C ASP A 406 -68.25 21.35 -5.96
N ASP A 407 -69.36 21.11 -5.28
CA ASP A 407 -70.72 20.82 -5.80
C ASP A 407 -70.93 19.66 -6.79
N TYR A 408 -71.67 18.67 -6.41
CA TYR A 408 -73.13 18.62 -6.75
C TYR A 408 -73.83 17.48 -6.02
N GLN A 409 -74.91 17.90 -5.36
CA GLN A 409 -76.01 17.04 -4.90
C GLN A 409 -76.70 16.39 -6.08
N SER A 410 -77.30 15.26 -5.89
CA SER A 410 -78.68 14.89 -6.03
C SER A 410 -78.94 13.49 -6.58
N SER A 411 -79.73 12.83 -5.85
CA SER A 411 -80.94 12.12 -6.16
C SER A 411 -80.82 10.69 -6.74
N SER A 412 -81.25 9.81 -5.91
CA SER A 412 -82.44 8.99 -5.92
C SER A 412 -82.58 7.82 -6.90
N ARG A 413 -83.04 6.73 -6.28
CA ARG A 413 -83.96 5.66 -6.74
C ARG A 413 -83.34 4.52 -7.55
N SER A 414 -83.35 3.36 -6.92
CA SER A 414 -84.43 2.40 -6.87
C SER A 414 -84.42 1.34 -7.98
N MET A 415 -84.62 0.11 -7.53
CA MET A 415 -85.13 -1.08 -8.24
C MET A 415 -84.07 -1.88 -9.04
N MET A 416 -83.79 -2.99 -8.77
CA MET A 416 -84.39 -4.30 -8.43
C MET A 416 -83.27 -5.19 -7.88
#